data_39db3c6bb9cfc410e0f087cc7fb24d0b
#
_entry.id   39db3c6bb9cfc410e0f087cc7fb24d0b
#
_cell.length_a   1.000
_cell.length_b   1.000
_cell.length_c   1.000
_cell.angle_alpha   90.00
_cell.angle_beta   90.00
_cell.angle_gamma   90.00
#
_symmetry.space_group_name_H-M   'P 1'
#
loop_
_entity.id
_entity.type
_entity.pdbx_description
1 polymer ?
#
loop_
_entity_poly.entity_id
_entity_poly.type
_entity_poly.pdbx_seq_one_letter_code
_entity_poly.pdbx_strand_id
1 'polypeptide(L)'
;MTWSIIARDPATGQFGIAVATRFFAVGARVPYISAGLGAIATQAFVNPYYGIDGVKLLREGLNVHDILATLLAADDGRESRQVHIMDARGAIAAHTGRDCIDWCGHIAGSGFSIAGNMLAGADVLAETAKTYIANDSLPFPRRLLAAMRAGEAAGGDKRGKQSAALLIHGEEEWPALDIRADDHPDPLDELDRLERVSHELWVHFRPSMPTRQNPAGNTDRSVIDASIKAAQARQA
;
A
#
# COMPACT_ATOMS: atom_id res chain seq x y z
N MET A 1 1.37 10.03 13.62
CA MET A 1 2.21 8.83 13.55
C MET A 1 1.63 7.88 12.53
N THR A 2 2.47 7.21 11.77
CA THR A 2 2.03 6.32 10.70
C THR A 2 3.22 5.49 10.26
N TRP A 3 3.05 4.21 9.94
CA TRP A 3 4.04 3.50 9.14
C TRP A 3 3.34 2.82 7.96
N SER A 4 4.08 2.72 6.86
CA SER A 4 3.59 2.15 5.62
C SER A 4 4.67 1.35 4.91
N ILE A 5 4.26 0.36 4.15
CA ILE A 5 5.10 -0.37 3.21
C ILE A 5 4.54 -0.17 1.80
N ILE A 6 5.41 0.24 0.86
CA ILE A 6 5.19 0.09 -0.58
C ILE A 6 5.94 -1.15 -1.02
N ALA A 7 5.30 -2.00 -1.80
CA ALA A 7 5.97 -3.14 -2.39
C ALA A 7 5.49 -3.41 -3.81
N ARG A 8 6.35 -4.07 -4.59
CA ARG A 8 6.03 -4.60 -5.92
C ARG A 8 6.18 -6.11 -5.90
N ASP A 9 5.14 -6.82 -6.30
CA ASP A 9 5.20 -8.26 -6.48
C ASP A 9 5.96 -8.59 -7.78
N PRO A 10 7.11 -9.28 -7.72
CA PRO A 10 7.90 -9.59 -8.90
C PRO A 10 7.22 -10.58 -9.85
N ALA A 11 6.32 -11.42 -9.34
CA ALA A 11 5.63 -12.44 -10.15
C ALA A 11 4.50 -11.85 -10.99
N THR A 12 3.76 -10.88 -10.44
CA THR A 12 2.57 -10.30 -11.09
C THR A 12 2.75 -8.86 -11.55
N GLY A 13 3.83 -8.19 -11.11
CA GLY A 13 4.03 -6.76 -11.35
C GLY A 13 3.12 -5.83 -10.54
N GLN A 14 2.24 -6.38 -9.71
CA GLN A 14 1.32 -5.60 -8.88
C GLN A 14 2.07 -4.70 -7.90
N PHE A 15 1.56 -3.49 -7.71
CA PHE A 15 1.96 -2.62 -6.60
C PHE A 15 0.98 -2.73 -5.45
N GLY A 16 1.50 -2.78 -4.23
CA GLY A 16 0.72 -2.75 -3.01
C GLY A 16 1.25 -1.71 -2.02
N ILE A 17 0.33 -1.04 -1.33
CA ILE A 17 0.63 -0.17 -0.19
C ILE A 17 -0.21 -0.65 0.99
N ALA A 18 0.46 -1.02 2.09
CA ALA A 18 -0.20 -1.21 3.37
C ALA A 18 0.23 -0.11 4.34
N VAL A 19 -0.70 0.38 5.14
CA VAL A 19 -0.48 1.47 6.08
C VAL A 19 -1.33 1.31 7.34
N ALA A 20 -0.79 1.69 8.50
CA ALA A 20 -1.53 1.73 9.76
C ALA A 20 -1.13 2.94 10.61
N THR A 21 -2.07 3.41 11.47
CA THR A 21 -1.90 4.65 12.25
C THR A 21 -2.91 4.76 13.40
N ARG A 22 -2.62 5.62 14.37
CA ARG A 22 -3.59 6.19 15.31
C ARG A 22 -4.14 7.51 14.77
N PHE A 23 -4.83 7.45 13.63
CA PHE A 23 -5.52 8.57 12.99
C PHE A 23 -6.69 8.05 12.17
N PHE A 24 -7.75 8.84 11.98
CA PHE A 24 -8.95 8.44 11.25
C PHE A 24 -8.68 8.29 9.74
N ALA A 25 -9.16 7.18 9.13
CA ALA A 25 -9.25 6.95 7.69
C ALA A 25 -7.93 7.16 6.93
N VAL A 26 -6.85 6.54 7.39
CA VAL A 26 -5.50 6.67 6.79
C VAL A 26 -5.46 6.27 5.33
N GLY A 27 -6.23 5.26 4.95
CA GLY A 27 -6.29 4.75 3.57
C GLY A 27 -6.80 5.75 2.54
N ALA A 28 -7.52 6.80 2.99
CA ALA A 28 -8.00 7.87 2.11
C ALA A 28 -6.94 8.95 1.84
N ARG A 29 -5.77 8.90 2.48
CA ARG A 29 -4.80 10.02 2.48
C ARG A 29 -3.38 9.63 2.16
N VAL A 30 -2.97 8.41 2.46
CA VAL A 30 -1.57 7.99 2.38
C VAL A 30 -1.23 7.28 1.08
N PRO A 31 -1.99 6.27 0.61
CA PRO A 31 -1.61 5.47 -0.54
C PRO A 31 -2.07 6.08 -1.87
N TYR A 32 -1.16 6.10 -2.83
CA TYR A 32 -1.41 6.48 -4.23
C TYR A 32 -0.66 5.51 -5.14
N ILE A 33 -1.37 4.89 -6.09
CA ILE A 33 -0.78 3.96 -7.05
C ILE A 33 -1.15 4.38 -8.46
N SER A 34 -0.18 4.39 -9.37
CA SER A 34 -0.40 4.41 -10.81
C SER A 34 -0.14 3.01 -11.35
N ALA A 35 -1.18 2.35 -11.83
CA ALA A 35 -1.12 0.97 -12.31
C ALA A 35 0.03 0.77 -13.31
N GLY A 36 0.88 -0.23 -13.09
CA GLY A 36 2.02 -0.56 -13.93
C GLY A 36 3.18 0.43 -13.90
N LEU A 37 3.06 1.60 -13.26
CA LEU A 37 4.08 2.66 -13.28
C LEU A 37 4.78 2.85 -11.93
N GLY A 38 4.04 2.82 -10.81
CA GLY A 38 4.65 3.01 -9.51
C GLY A 38 3.66 3.32 -8.41
N ALA A 39 4.19 3.53 -7.21
CA ALA A 39 3.44 3.75 -5.98
C ALA A 39 4.09 4.83 -5.11
N ILE A 40 3.27 5.59 -4.40
CA ILE A 40 3.67 6.70 -3.53
C ILE A 40 2.87 6.60 -2.24
N ALA A 41 3.55 6.72 -1.10
CA ALA A 41 2.89 6.91 0.18
C ALA A 41 3.39 8.21 0.82
N THR A 42 2.46 9.10 1.18
CA THR A 42 2.73 10.38 1.84
C THR A 42 2.09 10.41 3.22
N GLN A 43 2.86 10.80 4.23
CA GLN A 43 2.45 10.70 5.64
C GLN A 43 3.18 11.73 6.52
N ALA A 44 3.12 11.57 7.86
CA ALA A 44 3.51 12.53 8.89
C ALA A 44 2.51 13.71 8.91
N PHE A 45 2.95 14.94 8.75
CA PHE A 45 2.04 16.04 8.50
C PHE A 45 1.64 15.98 7.02
N VAL A 46 0.72 15.07 6.69
CA VAL A 46 0.42 14.61 5.33
C VAL A 46 0.17 15.75 4.34
N ASN A 47 0.82 15.68 3.17
CA ASN A 47 0.51 16.51 2.02
C ASN A 47 -0.05 15.61 0.89
N PRO A 48 -1.39 15.59 0.67
CA PRO A 48 -1.99 14.75 -0.35
C PRO A 48 -1.51 15.05 -1.78
N TYR A 49 -1.05 16.28 -2.05
CA TYR A 49 -0.53 16.66 -3.36
C TYR A 49 0.76 15.93 -3.72
N TYR A 50 1.54 15.43 -2.75
CA TYR A 50 2.68 14.57 -3.04
C TYR A 50 2.25 13.27 -3.75
N GLY A 51 1.10 12.71 -3.36
CA GLY A 51 0.52 11.56 -4.05
C GLY A 51 -0.10 11.93 -5.39
N ILE A 52 -0.95 12.96 -5.42
CA ILE A 52 -1.70 13.38 -6.61
C ILE A 52 -0.75 13.81 -7.74
N ASP A 53 0.20 14.72 -7.44
CA ASP A 53 1.12 15.23 -8.44
C ASP A 53 2.23 14.23 -8.75
N GLY A 54 2.70 13.49 -7.75
CA GLY A 54 3.68 12.43 -7.97
C GLY A 54 3.20 11.33 -8.93
N VAL A 55 1.91 10.93 -8.85
CA VAL A 55 1.31 9.98 -9.81
C VAL A 55 1.25 10.57 -11.22
N LYS A 56 1.01 11.88 -11.38
CA LYS A 56 1.07 12.55 -12.69
C LYS A 56 2.49 12.50 -13.25
N LEU A 57 3.49 12.87 -12.44
CA LEU A 57 4.90 12.84 -12.83
C LEU A 57 5.38 11.43 -13.18
N LEU A 58 4.91 10.38 -12.49
CA LEU A 58 5.16 8.99 -12.89
C LEU A 58 4.61 8.69 -14.30
N ARG A 59 3.40 9.16 -14.61
CA ARG A 59 2.76 9.00 -15.93
C ARG A 59 3.48 9.78 -17.02
N GLU A 60 4.12 10.89 -16.68
CA GLU A 60 4.97 11.69 -17.57
C GLU A 60 6.35 11.04 -17.78
N GLY A 61 6.67 9.96 -17.06
CA GLY A 61 7.89 9.18 -17.22
C GLY A 61 9.11 9.69 -16.44
N LEU A 62 8.91 10.58 -15.48
CA LEU A 62 10.00 11.06 -14.62
C LEU A 62 10.50 9.91 -13.73
N ASN A 63 11.80 9.91 -13.42
CA ASN A 63 12.35 8.98 -12.42
C ASN A 63 12.01 9.41 -10.98
N VAL A 64 12.03 8.48 -10.05
CA VAL A 64 11.59 8.71 -8.66
C VAL A 64 12.36 9.79 -7.92
N HIS A 65 13.64 9.99 -8.24
CA HIS A 65 14.47 11.01 -7.61
C HIS A 65 14.08 12.41 -8.08
N ASP A 66 13.82 12.58 -9.38
CA ASP A 66 13.35 13.85 -9.95
C ASP A 66 11.94 14.18 -9.47
N ILE A 67 11.06 13.16 -9.37
CA ILE A 67 9.72 13.31 -8.79
C ILE A 67 9.85 13.83 -7.36
N LEU A 68 10.63 13.12 -6.52
CA LEU A 68 10.81 13.54 -5.13
C LEU A 68 11.36 14.95 -5.00
N ALA A 69 12.40 15.29 -5.78
CA ALA A 69 12.99 16.63 -5.78
C ALA A 69 11.98 17.70 -6.16
N THR A 70 11.15 17.45 -7.20
CA THR A 70 10.11 18.37 -7.66
C THR A 70 9.06 18.61 -6.57
N LEU A 71 8.56 17.55 -5.94
CA LEU A 71 7.55 17.65 -4.88
C LEU A 71 8.08 18.41 -3.65
N LEU A 72 9.32 18.14 -3.24
CA LEU A 72 9.94 18.80 -2.10
C LEU A 72 10.26 20.27 -2.38
N ALA A 73 10.68 20.62 -3.60
CA ALA A 73 10.96 21.99 -3.99
C ALA A 73 9.71 22.88 -3.97
N ALA A 74 8.54 22.29 -4.23
CA ALA A 74 7.26 23.00 -4.25
C ALA A 74 6.58 23.14 -2.87
N ASP A 75 7.16 22.58 -1.78
CA ASP A 75 6.55 22.58 -0.45
C ASP A 75 7.51 23.17 0.60
N ASP A 76 7.23 24.37 1.06
CA ASP A 76 7.97 25.01 2.14
C ASP A 76 7.84 24.24 3.48
N GLY A 77 6.78 23.42 3.64
CA GLY A 77 6.54 22.55 4.79
C GLY A 77 7.21 21.17 4.70
N ARG A 78 8.06 20.91 3.69
CA ARG A 78 8.68 19.60 3.41
C ARG A 78 9.35 18.94 4.61
N GLU A 79 9.89 19.74 5.54
CA GLU A 79 10.58 19.21 6.72
C GLU A 79 9.63 18.54 7.74
N SER A 80 8.33 18.78 7.62
CA SER A 80 7.30 18.09 8.41
C SER A 80 6.66 16.91 7.66
N ARG A 81 7.11 16.58 6.45
CA ARG A 81 6.55 15.52 5.60
C ARG A 81 7.39 14.26 5.64
N GLN A 82 6.73 13.14 5.37
CA GLN A 82 7.39 11.89 5.07
C GLN A 82 6.76 11.28 3.83
N VAL A 83 7.57 10.94 2.84
CA VAL A 83 7.10 10.37 1.57
C VAL A 83 8.10 9.34 1.07
N HIS A 84 7.61 8.25 0.50
CA HIS A 84 8.42 7.30 -0.25
C HIS A 84 7.72 6.92 -1.55
N ILE A 85 8.54 6.68 -2.58
CA ILE A 85 8.12 6.45 -3.97
C ILE A 85 8.86 5.24 -4.50
N MET A 86 8.17 4.40 -5.26
CA MET A 86 8.77 3.28 -6.00
C MET A 86 8.24 3.27 -7.42
N ASP A 87 9.11 3.11 -8.44
CA ASP A 87 8.70 2.92 -9.83
C ASP A 87 8.66 1.44 -10.25
N ALA A 88 8.16 1.20 -11.46
CA ALA A 88 8.04 -0.14 -12.03
C ALA A 88 9.39 -0.83 -12.28
N ARG A 89 10.50 -0.10 -12.29
CA ARG A 89 11.87 -0.64 -12.42
C ARG A 89 12.47 -1.01 -11.07
N GLY A 90 11.74 -0.70 -9.97
CA GLY A 90 12.19 -0.94 -8.60
C GLY A 90 13.10 0.16 -8.04
N ALA A 91 13.24 1.29 -8.74
CA ALA A 91 13.92 2.45 -8.18
C ALA A 91 13.08 3.06 -7.05
N ILE A 92 13.73 3.47 -5.97
CA ILE A 92 13.10 3.97 -4.75
C ILE A 92 13.72 5.33 -4.40
N ALA A 93 12.86 6.28 -4.03
CA ALA A 93 13.25 7.53 -3.41
C ALA A 93 12.40 7.77 -2.16
N ALA A 94 13.00 8.27 -1.09
CA ALA A 94 12.32 8.53 0.17
C ALA A 94 12.82 9.81 0.83
N HIS A 95 11.93 10.50 1.53
CA HIS A 95 12.22 11.66 2.35
C HIS A 95 11.53 11.51 3.71
N THR A 96 12.30 11.71 4.76
CA THR A 96 11.82 11.90 6.13
C THR A 96 12.32 13.26 6.58
N GLY A 97 11.43 14.23 6.65
CA GLY A 97 11.79 15.60 7.03
C GLY A 97 12.28 15.67 8.48
N ARG A 98 13.18 16.59 8.76
CA ARG A 98 13.83 16.75 10.09
C ARG A 98 12.87 17.10 11.23
N ASP A 99 11.69 17.67 10.89
CA ASP A 99 10.66 18.03 11.88
C ASP A 99 9.64 16.90 12.08
N CYS A 100 9.84 15.72 11.44
CA CYS A 100 9.05 14.53 11.73
C CYS A 100 9.31 14.07 13.17
N ILE A 101 8.23 13.77 13.88
CA ILE A 101 8.32 13.39 15.30
C ILE A 101 8.94 12.01 15.45
N ASP A 102 9.91 11.87 16.32
CA ASP A 102 10.62 10.63 16.64
C ASP A 102 9.73 9.56 17.31
N TRP A 103 10.03 8.29 17.16
CA TRP A 103 11.05 7.76 16.25
C TRP A 103 10.52 7.84 14.81
N CYS A 104 11.36 8.27 13.86
CA CYS A 104 10.99 8.35 12.45
C CYS A 104 12.16 7.90 11.57
N GLY A 105 11.85 7.38 10.38
CA GLY A 105 12.84 6.94 9.42
C GLY A 105 12.24 6.16 8.26
N HIS A 106 13.10 5.64 7.38
CA HIS A 106 12.70 4.78 6.28
C HIS A 106 13.76 3.71 5.98
N ILE A 107 13.31 2.60 5.40
CA ILE A 107 14.14 1.47 4.95
C ILE A 107 13.75 1.15 3.51
N ALA A 108 14.73 0.94 2.64
CA ALA A 108 14.52 0.45 1.29
C ALA A 108 15.23 -0.90 1.11
N GLY A 109 14.57 -1.80 0.38
CA GLY A 109 15.09 -3.11 0.01
C GLY A 109 14.69 -3.50 -1.42
N SER A 110 15.09 -4.69 -1.84
CA SER A 110 14.72 -5.17 -3.17
C SER A 110 13.20 -5.36 -3.28
N GLY A 111 12.53 -4.52 -4.08
CA GLY A 111 11.10 -4.58 -4.33
C GLY A 111 10.20 -4.05 -3.20
N PHE A 112 10.74 -3.36 -2.20
CA PHE A 112 9.93 -2.72 -1.17
C PHE A 112 10.58 -1.46 -0.58
N SER A 113 9.75 -0.58 -0.03
CA SER A 113 10.14 0.59 0.76
C SER A 113 9.20 0.72 1.95
N ILE A 114 9.75 1.00 3.13
CA ILE A 114 9.01 1.17 4.38
C ILE A 114 9.39 2.51 4.98
N ALA A 115 8.39 3.27 5.44
CA ALA A 115 8.62 4.52 6.14
C ALA A 115 7.70 4.63 7.36
N GLY A 116 8.15 5.34 8.38
CA GLY A 116 7.33 5.57 9.57
C GLY A 116 7.79 6.76 10.38
N ASN A 117 6.89 7.29 11.18
CA ASN A 117 7.10 8.45 12.06
C ASN A 117 6.31 8.30 13.37
N MET A 118 6.79 8.90 14.47
CA MET A 118 6.27 8.76 15.83
C MET A 118 6.16 7.29 16.30
N LEU A 119 6.98 6.39 15.79
CA LEU A 119 6.96 4.95 16.10
C LEU A 119 7.49 4.69 17.52
N ALA A 120 7.18 3.50 18.05
CA ALA A 120 7.77 3.02 19.30
C ALA A 120 9.30 2.93 19.24
N GLY A 121 9.85 2.61 18.05
CA GLY A 121 11.28 2.52 17.80
C GLY A 121 11.57 2.08 16.36
N ALA A 122 12.87 1.95 16.06
CA ALA A 122 13.37 1.46 14.77
C ALA A 122 12.92 0.03 14.45
N ASP A 123 12.69 -0.78 15.47
CA ASP A 123 12.31 -2.19 15.34
C ASP A 123 10.96 -2.36 14.61
N VAL A 124 10.08 -1.35 14.64
CA VAL A 124 8.82 -1.36 13.88
C VAL A 124 9.10 -1.54 12.39
N LEU A 125 10.02 -0.77 11.82
CA LEU A 125 10.39 -0.89 10.41
C LEU A 125 11.23 -2.13 10.14
N ALA A 126 12.14 -2.47 11.05
CA ALA A 126 13.04 -3.62 10.92
C ALA A 126 12.24 -4.95 10.88
N GLU A 127 11.29 -5.15 11.81
CA GLU A 127 10.46 -6.36 11.85
C GLU A 127 9.43 -6.39 10.70
N THR A 128 8.91 -5.23 10.25
CA THR A 128 8.11 -5.13 9.03
C THR A 128 8.91 -5.63 7.82
N ALA A 129 10.15 -5.14 7.63
CA ALA A 129 11.02 -5.53 6.52
C ALA A 129 11.39 -7.02 6.58
N LYS A 130 11.84 -7.49 7.74
CA LYS A 130 12.24 -8.88 7.97
C LYS A 130 11.10 -9.85 7.67
N THR A 131 9.90 -9.54 8.16
CA THR A 131 8.72 -10.38 7.94
C THR A 131 8.27 -10.34 6.49
N TYR A 132 8.31 -9.18 5.81
CA TYR A 132 8.04 -9.09 4.39
C TYR A 132 8.98 -9.98 3.55
N ILE A 133 10.27 -9.96 3.86
CA ILE A 133 11.29 -10.77 3.16
C ILE A 133 11.07 -12.26 3.43
N ALA A 134 10.85 -12.64 4.69
CA ALA A 134 10.75 -14.04 5.10
C ALA A 134 9.47 -14.75 4.58
N ASN A 135 8.47 -14.02 4.14
CA ASN A 135 7.17 -14.56 3.71
C ASN A 135 6.94 -14.40 2.20
N ASP A 136 7.96 -14.60 1.38
CA ASP A 136 7.90 -14.47 -0.08
C ASP A 136 6.97 -15.48 -0.77
N SER A 137 6.70 -16.61 -0.12
CA SER A 137 5.77 -17.64 -0.59
C SER A 137 4.29 -17.34 -0.31
N LEU A 138 3.97 -16.35 0.54
CA LEU A 138 2.59 -15.96 0.80
C LEU A 138 1.99 -15.20 -0.39
N PRO A 139 0.66 -15.32 -0.63
CA PRO A 139 -0.05 -14.42 -1.52
C PRO A 139 0.24 -12.95 -1.18
N PHE A 140 0.43 -12.11 -2.19
CA PHE A 140 0.91 -10.74 -2.02
C PHE A 140 0.13 -9.90 -0.99
N PRO A 141 -1.23 -9.91 -0.95
CA PRO A 141 -1.98 -9.22 0.10
C PRO A 141 -1.62 -9.72 1.51
N ARG A 142 -1.54 -11.03 1.70
CA ARG A 142 -1.22 -11.64 3.00
C ARG A 142 0.21 -11.38 3.44
N ARG A 143 1.14 -11.34 2.49
CA ARG A 143 2.53 -10.98 2.75
C ARG A 143 2.65 -9.56 3.31
N LEU A 144 1.91 -8.60 2.73
CA LEU A 144 1.86 -7.22 3.21
C LEU A 144 1.22 -7.11 4.60
N LEU A 145 0.10 -7.79 4.82
CA LEU A 145 -0.57 -7.79 6.13
C LEU A 145 0.30 -8.44 7.22
N ALA A 146 0.95 -9.56 6.93
CA ALA A 146 1.88 -10.19 7.87
C ALA A 146 3.04 -9.26 8.26
N ALA A 147 3.61 -8.53 7.29
CA ALA A 147 4.64 -7.54 7.54
C ALA A 147 4.16 -6.40 8.45
N MET A 148 2.96 -5.86 8.19
CA MET A 148 2.38 -4.80 9.02
C MET A 148 2.10 -5.29 10.44
N ARG A 149 1.61 -6.51 10.62
CA ARG A 149 1.41 -7.10 11.95
C ARG A 149 2.71 -7.28 12.74
N ALA A 150 3.79 -7.65 12.07
CA ALA A 150 5.09 -7.74 12.73
C ALA A 150 5.58 -6.38 13.22
N GLY A 151 5.41 -5.33 12.41
CA GLY A 151 5.70 -3.96 12.83
C GLY A 151 4.81 -3.50 14.01
N GLU A 152 3.53 -3.88 14.00
CA GLU A 152 2.63 -3.59 15.12
C GLU A 152 3.07 -4.32 16.40
N ALA A 153 3.44 -5.59 16.31
CA ALA A 153 3.94 -6.38 17.44
C ALA A 153 5.26 -5.83 18.00
N ALA A 154 6.08 -5.18 17.16
CA ALA A 154 7.29 -4.46 17.58
C ALA A 154 7.00 -3.08 18.22
N GLY A 155 5.74 -2.74 18.43
CA GLY A 155 5.29 -1.54 19.13
C GLY A 155 4.51 -0.53 18.27
N GLY A 156 4.56 -0.64 16.94
CA GLY A 156 3.75 0.15 16.01
C GLY A 156 3.74 1.65 16.32
N ASP A 157 2.57 2.22 16.21
CA ASP A 157 2.25 3.59 16.62
C ASP A 157 2.28 3.72 18.15
N LYS A 158 3.20 4.52 18.74
CA LYS A 158 3.29 4.69 20.21
C LYS A 158 2.05 5.28 20.88
N ARG A 159 1.09 5.79 20.11
CA ARG A 159 -0.21 6.26 20.59
C ARG A 159 -1.29 5.18 20.56
N GLY A 160 -1.03 4.04 19.92
CA GLY A 160 -1.97 2.95 19.70
C GLY A 160 -2.50 2.88 18.29
N LYS A 161 -3.68 2.29 18.10
CA LYS A 161 -4.28 1.90 16.82
C LYS A 161 -5.56 2.69 16.55
N GLN A 162 -5.92 2.93 15.31
CA GLN A 162 -7.25 3.44 14.92
C GLN A 162 -7.65 3.07 13.50
N SER A 163 -6.76 3.21 12.51
CA SER A 163 -7.09 2.87 11.13
C SER A 163 -5.94 2.18 10.41
N ALA A 164 -6.28 1.38 9.39
CA ALA A 164 -5.34 0.76 8.48
C ALA A 164 -5.95 0.62 7.09
N ALA A 165 -5.11 0.43 6.08
CA ALA A 165 -5.53 0.20 4.72
C ALA A 165 -4.54 -0.69 3.98
N LEU A 166 -5.06 -1.44 2.99
CA LEU A 166 -4.29 -2.17 2.00
C LEU A 166 -4.87 -1.87 0.62
N LEU A 167 -4.07 -1.19 -0.21
CA LEU A 167 -4.39 -0.87 -1.59
C LEU A 167 -3.46 -1.65 -2.52
N ILE A 168 -4.02 -2.39 -3.47
CA ILE A 168 -3.27 -3.14 -4.49
C ILE A 168 -3.81 -2.82 -5.87
N HIS A 169 -2.92 -2.45 -6.79
CA HIS A 169 -3.22 -2.31 -8.21
C HIS A 169 -2.46 -3.36 -9.04
N GLY A 170 -3.15 -3.92 -10.03
CA GLY A 170 -2.56 -4.73 -11.08
C GLY A 170 -2.25 -3.90 -12.32
N GLU A 171 -2.65 -4.42 -13.48
CA GLU A 171 -2.47 -3.74 -14.78
C GLU A 171 -3.50 -2.62 -14.99
N GLU A 172 -4.68 -2.73 -14.38
CA GLU A 172 -5.77 -1.78 -14.56
C GLU A 172 -5.70 -0.62 -13.57
N GLU A 173 -6.26 0.53 -13.97
CA GLU A 173 -6.29 1.75 -13.14
C GLU A 173 -7.26 1.66 -11.95
N TRP A 174 -8.18 0.68 -11.96
CA TRP A 174 -8.99 0.36 -10.79
C TRP A 174 -8.27 -0.67 -9.89
N PRO A 175 -8.47 -0.62 -8.57
CA PRO A 175 -7.72 -1.46 -7.64
C PRO A 175 -8.09 -2.95 -7.76
N ALA A 176 -7.07 -3.80 -7.75
CA ALA A 176 -7.24 -5.24 -7.62
C ALA A 176 -7.80 -5.61 -6.23
N LEU A 177 -7.39 -4.86 -5.21
CA LEU A 177 -7.92 -4.93 -3.85
C LEU A 177 -7.78 -3.55 -3.20
N ASP A 178 -8.86 -3.04 -2.62
CA ASP A 178 -8.87 -1.84 -1.78
C ASP A 178 -9.71 -2.15 -0.54
N ILE A 179 -9.04 -2.37 0.60
CA ILE A 179 -9.68 -2.67 1.87
C ILE A 179 -9.18 -1.70 2.94
N ARG A 180 -10.11 -1.20 3.77
CA ARG A 180 -9.82 -0.18 4.78
C ARG A 180 -10.62 -0.43 6.03
N ALA A 181 -9.95 -0.23 7.17
CA ALA A 181 -10.56 -0.04 8.47
C ALA A 181 -10.34 1.43 8.85
N ASP A 182 -11.36 2.27 8.62
CA ASP A 182 -11.24 3.72 8.80
C ASP A 182 -11.27 4.15 10.27
N ASP A 183 -11.93 3.35 11.14
CA ASP A 183 -11.96 3.49 12.60
C ASP A 183 -12.27 2.12 13.23
N HIS A 184 -11.27 1.49 13.84
CA HIS A 184 -11.41 0.17 14.46
C HIS A 184 -10.41 0.00 15.60
N PRO A 185 -10.77 -0.68 16.72
CA PRO A 185 -9.84 -0.91 17.85
C PRO A 185 -8.65 -1.79 17.45
N ASP A 186 -8.81 -2.71 16.49
CA ASP A 186 -7.72 -3.49 15.90
C ASP A 186 -7.84 -3.48 14.37
N PRO A 187 -7.32 -2.42 13.72
CA PRO A 187 -7.54 -2.21 12.29
C PRO A 187 -6.80 -3.23 11.40
N LEU A 188 -5.67 -3.79 11.83
CA LEU A 188 -4.97 -4.82 11.06
C LEU A 188 -5.69 -6.18 11.13
N ASP A 189 -6.30 -6.53 12.27
CA ASP A 189 -7.19 -7.72 12.37
C ASP A 189 -8.39 -7.58 11.45
N GLU A 190 -8.96 -6.36 11.38
CA GLU A 190 -10.06 -6.09 10.46
C GLU A 190 -9.63 -6.20 8.99
N LEU A 191 -8.43 -5.74 8.62
CA LEU A 191 -7.92 -5.95 7.26
C LEU A 191 -7.72 -7.44 6.95
N ASP A 192 -7.22 -8.25 7.89
CA ASP A 192 -7.12 -9.70 7.72
C ASP A 192 -8.49 -10.36 7.52
N ARG A 193 -9.52 -9.88 8.24
CA ARG A 193 -10.89 -10.34 8.06
C ARG A 193 -11.44 -9.94 6.68
N LEU A 194 -11.25 -8.68 6.28
CA LEU A 194 -11.71 -8.14 4.99
C LEU A 194 -11.00 -8.83 3.81
N GLU A 195 -9.71 -9.14 3.96
CA GLU A 195 -8.99 -9.90 2.93
C GLU A 195 -9.62 -11.30 2.74
N ARG A 196 -9.95 -12.02 3.82
CA ARG A 196 -10.66 -13.30 3.72
C ARG A 196 -12.05 -13.14 3.07
N VAL A 197 -12.82 -12.13 3.47
CA VAL A 197 -14.14 -11.83 2.90
C VAL A 197 -14.04 -11.52 1.39
N SER A 198 -12.96 -10.90 0.94
CA SER A 198 -12.76 -10.63 -0.49
C SER A 198 -12.73 -11.90 -1.33
N HIS A 199 -12.33 -13.03 -0.75
CA HIS A 199 -12.33 -14.35 -1.40
C HIS A 199 -13.71 -15.01 -1.48
N GLU A 200 -14.73 -14.51 -0.79
CA GLU A 200 -16.09 -15.04 -0.92
C GLU A 200 -16.67 -14.74 -2.30
N LEU A 201 -16.40 -13.55 -2.83
CA LEU A 201 -16.96 -13.11 -4.12
C LEU A 201 -15.97 -12.28 -4.95
N TRP A 202 -15.37 -11.22 -4.39
CA TRP A 202 -14.64 -10.19 -5.14
C TRP A 202 -13.49 -10.76 -5.98
N VAL A 203 -12.63 -11.54 -5.38
CA VAL A 203 -11.45 -12.12 -6.05
C VAL A 203 -11.86 -12.96 -7.27
N HIS A 204 -13.00 -13.63 -7.21
CA HIS A 204 -13.52 -14.49 -8.27
C HIS A 204 -14.35 -13.72 -9.31
N PHE A 205 -14.97 -12.61 -8.90
CA PHE A 205 -15.74 -11.73 -9.79
C PHE A 205 -14.82 -10.79 -10.58
N ARG A 206 -13.72 -10.33 -9.99
CA ARG A 206 -12.80 -9.36 -10.58
C ARG A 206 -12.36 -9.67 -12.02
N PRO A 207 -12.06 -10.92 -12.43
CA PRO A 207 -11.71 -11.23 -13.82
C PRO A 207 -12.81 -10.91 -14.86
N SER A 208 -14.05 -10.67 -14.41
CA SER A 208 -15.16 -10.29 -15.27
C SER A 208 -15.28 -8.78 -15.47
N MET A 209 -14.52 -7.99 -14.71
CA MET A 209 -14.56 -6.53 -14.78
C MET A 209 -14.06 -6.00 -16.13
N PRO A 210 -14.52 -4.81 -16.55
CA PRO A 210 -13.97 -4.10 -17.71
C PRO A 210 -12.47 -3.89 -17.60
N THR A 211 -11.78 -4.01 -18.74
CA THR A 211 -10.37 -3.67 -18.88
C THR A 211 -10.17 -2.65 -20.02
N ARG A 212 -9.00 -2.04 -20.11
CA ARG A 212 -8.68 -1.16 -21.26
C ARG A 212 -8.78 -1.89 -22.60
N GLN A 213 -8.45 -3.19 -22.63
CA GLN A 213 -8.51 -4.02 -23.84
C GLN A 213 -9.91 -4.57 -24.09
N ASN A 214 -10.71 -4.76 -23.05
CA ASN A 214 -12.10 -5.22 -23.12
C ASN A 214 -13.01 -4.30 -22.29
N PRO A 215 -13.46 -3.15 -22.84
CA PRO A 215 -14.29 -2.17 -22.10
C PRO A 215 -15.66 -2.69 -21.69
N ALA A 216 -16.17 -3.72 -22.33
CA ALA A 216 -17.44 -4.36 -21.93
C ALA A 216 -17.29 -5.27 -20.71
N GLY A 217 -16.10 -5.80 -20.47
CA GLY A 217 -15.92 -6.88 -19.52
C GLY A 217 -16.65 -8.16 -19.96
N ASN A 218 -16.94 -9.03 -18.99
CA ASN A 218 -17.86 -10.15 -19.19
C ASN A 218 -19.19 -9.84 -18.47
N THR A 219 -20.27 -9.74 -19.23
CA THR A 219 -21.62 -9.43 -18.70
C THR A 219 -22.54 -10.67 -18.66
N ASP A 220 -22.07 -11.84 -19.12
CA ASP A 220 -22.83 -13.08 -19.02
C ASP A 220 -22.85 -13.59 -17.58
N ARG A 221 -23.97 -13.37 -16.91
CA ARG A 221 -24.16 -13.74 -15.51
C ARG A 221 -23.99 -15.24 -15.28
N SER A 222 -24.41 -16.08 -16.23
CA SER A 222 -24.32 -17.53 -16.08
C SER A 222 -22.85 -18.02 -16.08
N VAL A 223 -22.04 -17.42 -16.93
CA VAL A 223 -20.60 -17.70 -17.01
C VAL A 223 -19.87 -17.21 -15.75
N ILE A 224 -20.22 -16.00 -15.29
CA ILE A 224 -19.64 -15.42 -14.06
C ILE A 224 -19.95 -16.31 -12.86
N ASP A 225 -21.22 -16.67 -12.66
CA ASP A 225 -21.66 -17.48 -11.51
C ASP A 225 -21.05 -18.91 -11.56
N ALA A 226 -20.91 -19.49 -12.75
CA ALA A 226 -20.22 -20.78 -12.91
C ALA A 226 -18.73 -20.67 -12.55
N SER A 227 -18.05 -19.61 -12.98
CA SER A 227 -16.65 -19.34 -12.64
C SER A 227 -16.43 -19.18 -11.14
N ILE A 228 -17.30 -18.40 -10.47
CA ILE A 228 -17.26 -18.19 -9.02
C ILE A 228 -17.43 -19.51 -8.27
N LYS A 229 -18.46 -20.30 -8.61
CA LYS A 229 -18.71 -21.61 -8.00
C LYS A 229 -17.53 -22.57 -8.17
N ALA A 230 -16.95 -22.60 -9.38
CA ALA A 230 -15.78 -23.46 -9.66
C ALA A 230 -14.53 -23.04 -8.86
N ALA A 231 -14.35 -21.73 -8.61
CA ALA A 231 -13.25 -21.23 -7.82
C ALA A 231 -13.43 -21.53 -6.32
N GLN A 232 -14.64 -21.33 -5.79
CA GLN A 232 -14.99 -21.65 -4.40
C GLN A 232 -14.84 -23.14 -4.09
N ALA A 233 -15.25 -24.02 -5.03
CA ALA A 233 -15.12 -25.48 -4.88
C ALA A 233 -13.65 -25.96 -4.84
N ARG A 234 -12.69 -25.20 -5.38
CA ARG A 234 -11.25 -25.51 -5.30
C ARG A 234 -10.60 -25.10 -3.98
N GLN A 235 -11.26 -24.26 -3.20
CA GLN A 235 -10.77 -23.76 -1.90
C GLN A 235 -11.37 -24.51 -0.70
N ALA A 236 -12.45 -25.29 -0.91
CA ALA A 236 -13.08 -26.16 0.08
C ALA A 236 -12.39 -27.52 0.15
#